data_74bd18bc602a04baa633365d79cb0ff7
#
_entry.id   74bd18bc602a04baa633365d79cb0ff7
#
_cell.length_a   1.000
_cell.length_b   1.000
_cell.length_c   1.000
_cell.angle_alpha   90.00
_cell.angle_beta   90.00
_cell.angle_gamma   90.00
#
_symmetry.space_group_name_H-M   'P 1'
#
loop_
_entity.id
_entity.type
_entity.pdbx_description
1 polymer ?
#
loop_
_entity_poly.entity_id
_entity_poly.type
_entity_poly.pdbx_seq_one_letter_code
_entity_poly.pdbx_strand_id
1 'polypeptide(L)'
;DEDSVGNYLDPSSWKCSMIWSAYMGLPLSLEGVGAVLGLEEQKLKEGKDLIHYFYIPCKATKTNGGRTKNMPADAPDKWELFKAYNKRDVEVEMNIQQKLSRFPVPNKVWEEYHLDQEINDRGIMLDMDVVTNAIRFDAFSKA
;
A
#
# COMPACT_ATOMS: atom_id res chain seq x y z
N ASP A 1 -16.48 -18.44 -8.66
CA ASP A 1 -17.82 -18.27 -8.06
C ASP A 1 -18.44 -17.02 -8.67
N GLU A 2 -19.41 -17.20 -9.59
CA GLU A 2 -20.12 -16.12 -10.29
C GLU A 2 -20.94 -15.21 -9.35
N ASP A 3 -21.15 -15.63 -8.11
CA ASP A 3 -21.93 -14.88 -7.11
C ASP A 3 -21.16 -13.75 -6.40
N SER A 4 -19.87 -13.58 -6.64
CA SER A 4 -19.05 -12.55 -5.97
C SER A 4 -18.95 -11.22 -6.73
N VAL A 5 -19.42 -11.15 -7.97
CA VAL A 5 -19.26 -9.98 -8.87
C VAL A 5 -20.04 -8.74 -8.39
N GLY A 6 -21.04 -8.91 -7.52
CA GLY A 6 -21.86 -7.80 -7.00
C GLY A 6 -21.34 -7.09 -5.76
N ASN A 7 -20.26 -7.56 -5.12
CA ASN A 7 -19.81 -7.08 -3.82
C ASN A 7 -18.49 -6.25 -3.84
N TYR A 8 -17.92 -6.03 -5.00
CA TYR A 8 -16.70 -5.23 -5.13
C TYR A 8 -17.03 -3.79 -5.52
N LEU A 9 -16.30 -2.85 -4.93
CA LEU A 9 -16.38 -1.45 -5.36
C LEU A 9 -15.82 -1.33 -6.79
N ASP A 10 -16.50 -0.53 -7.61
CA ASP A 10 -16.05 -0.23 -8.97
C ASP A 10 -14.63 0.40 -8.92
N PRO A 11 -13.62 -0.21 -9.56
CA PRO A 11 -12.26 0.34 -9.58
C PRO A 11 -12.19 1.79 -10.06
N SER A 12 -13.07 2.19 -10.97
CA SER A 12 -13.14 3.58 -11.48
C SER A 12 -13.61 4.60 -10.44
N SER A 13 -14.21 4.14 -9.33
CA SER A 13 -14.62 5.01 -8.22
C SER A 13 -13.47 5.40 -7.28
N TRP A 14 -12.34 4.69 -7.35
CA TRP A 14 -11.18 4.94 -6.50
C TRP A 14 -10.35 6.11 -6.98
N LYS A 15 -9.91 6.93 -6.03
CA LYS A 15 -8.99 8.05 -6.26
C LYS A 15 -7.86 7.97 -5.25
N CYS A 16 -6.62 8.03 -5.73
CA CYS A 16 -5.44 7.92 -4.89
C CYS A 16 -5.00 9.32 -4.41
N SER A 17 -4.92 9.51 -3.10
CA SER A 17 -4.42 10.75 -2.48
C SER A 17 -2.96 11.05 -2.86
N MET A 18 -2.15 10.03 -3.12
CA MET A 18 -0.77 10.19 -3.60
C MET A 18 -0.71 10.79 -5.01
N ILE A 19 -1.60 10.36 -5.92
CA ILE A 19 -1.70 10.94 -7.27
C ILE A 19 -2.17 12.41 -7.19
N TRP A 20 -3.13 12.69 -6.31
CA TRP A 20 -3.55 14.07 -6.08
C TRP A 20 -2.41 14.94 -5.57
N SER A 21 -1.66 14.44 -4.59
CA SER A 21 -0.49 15.13 -4.05
C SER A 21 0.59 15.38 -5.10
N ALA A 22 0.89 14.36 -5.92
CA ALA A 22 1.84 14.47 -7.03
C ALA A 22 1.42 15.54 -8.04
N TYR A 23 0.14 15.57 -8.41
CA TYR A 23 -0.41 16.58 -9.33
C TYR A 23 -0.26 18.00 -8.78
N MET A 24 -0.36 18.17 -7.47
CA MET A 24 -0.18 19.44 -6.78
C MET A 24 1.29 19.80 -6.49
N GLY A 25 2.25 18.98 -6.90
CA GLY A 25 3.67 19.17 -6.60
C GLY A 25 4.04 18.97 -5.13
N LEU A 26 3.21 18.24 -4.38
CA LEU A 26 3.44 17.90 -2.98
C LEU A 26 4.25 16.61 -2.84
N PRO A 27 4.84 16.32 -1.66
CA PRO A 27 5.46 15.04 -1.38
C PRO A 27 4.50 13.86 -1.62
N LEU A 28 5.03 12.68 -1.97
CA LEU A 28 4.21 11.50 -2.22
C LEU A 28 3.81 10.74 -0.95
N SER A 29 4.58 10.91 0.13
CA SER A 29 4.26 10.21 1.39
C SER A 29 3.18 10.94 2.18
N LEU A 30 2.29 10.19 2.81
CA LEU A 30 1.23 10.72 3.67
C LEU A 30 1.78 11.66 4.76
N GLU A 31 2.90 11.27 5.38
CA GLU A 31 3.61 12.05 6.38
C GLU A 31 4.15 13.38 5.79
N GLY A 32 4.78 13.32 4.62
CA GLY A 32 5.31 14.51 3.95
C GLY A 32 4.23 15.50 3.54
N VAL A 33 3.13 15.00 2.98
CA VAL A 33 1.97 15.85 2.62
C VAL A 33 1.37 16.47 3.87
N GLY A 34 1.18 15.69 4.93
CA GLY A 34 0.66 16.18 6.21
C GLY A 34 1.51 17.30 6.80
N ALA A 35 2.84 17.15 6.75
CA ALA A 35 3.78 18.17 7.23
C ALA A 35 3.69 19.47 6.40
N VAL A 36 3.66 19.38 5.06
CA VAL A 36 3.56 20.55 4.18
C VAL A 36 2.22 21.28 4.35
N LEU A 37 1.13 20.51 4.52
CA LEU A 37 -0.21 21.08 4.71
C LEU A 37 -0.48 21.55 6.15
N GLY A 38 0.47 21.40 7.06
CA GLY A 38 0.33 21.82 8.46
C GLY A 38 -0.79 21.08 9.18
N LEU A 39 -0.87 19.75 9.00
CA LEU A 39 -1.83 18.92 9.73
C LEU A 39 -1.33 18.71 11.17
N GLU A 40 -2.21 18.93 12.15
CA GLU A 40 -1.91 18.70 13.57
C GLU A 40 -1.74 17.21 13.85
N GLU A 41 -2.52 16.39 13.16
CA GLU A 41 -2.49 14.93 13.26
C GLU A 41 -1.48 14.36 12.27
N GLN A 42 -0.34 13.92 12.81
CA GLN A 42 0.70 13.28 12.04
C GLN A 42 0.64 11.76 12.19
N LYS A 43 1.26 11.05 11.23
CA LYS A 43 1.41 9.60 11.25
C LYS A 43 2.09 9.12 12.52
N LEU A 44 1.57 8.06 13.14
CA LEU A 44 2.19 7.43 14.30
C LEU A 44 3.50 6.76 13.90
N LYS A 45 4.60 7.06 14.61
CA LYS A 45 5.95 6.55 14.29
C LYS A 45 6.07 5.04 14.45
N GLU A 46 5.32 4.45 15.36
CA GLU A 46 5.33 3.02 15.68
C GLU A 46 4.70 2.15 14.58
N GLY A 47 4.01 2.75 13.63
CA GLY A 47 3.29 2.02 12.58
C GLY A 47 4.16 1.10 11.75
N LYS A 48 5.40 1.51 11.44
CA LYS A 48 6.35 0.70 10.67
C LYS A 48 6.71 -0.60 11.36
N ASP A 49 6.94 -0.56 12.67
CA ASP A 49 7.28 -1.74 13.47
C ASP A 49 6.08 -2.68 13.61
N LEU A 50 4.85 -2.14 13.68
CA LEU A 50 3.63 -2.92 13.72
C LEU A 50 3.33 -3.60 12.38
N ILE A 51 3.52 -2.90 11.26
CA ILE A 51 3.44 -3.49 9.92
C ILE A 51 4.44 -4.65 9.81
N HIS A 52 5.70 -4.41 10.19
CA HIS A 52 6.73 -5.45 10.18
C HIS A 52 6.34 -6.65 11.04
N TYR A 53 5.82 -6.42 12.23
CA TYR A 53 5.44 -7.49 13.15
C TYR A 53 4.31 -8.39 12.63
N PHE A 54 3.26 -7.82 12.02
CA PHE A 54 2.09 -8.58 11.59
C PHE A 54 2.15 -9.06 10.15
N TYR A 55 2.87 -8.39 9.27
CA TYR A 55 2.88 -8.70 7.83
C TYR A 55 4.10 -9.49 7.37
N ILE A 56 5.27 -9.26 7.99
CA ILE A 56 6.48 -10.01 7.60
C ILE A 56 6.51 -11.35 8.31
N PRO A 57 6.72 -12.46 7.57
CA PRO A 57 6.87 -13.78 8.17
C PRO A 57 8.00 -13.82 9.21
N CYS A 58 7.74 -14.43 10.36
CA CYS A 58 8.73 -14.63 11.40
C CYS A 58 9.35 -16.05 11.30
N LYS A 59 10.57 -16.21 11.82
CA LYS A 59 11.17 -17.54 11.91
C LYS A 59 10.47 -18.37 12.95
N ALA A 60 10.19 -19.64 12.61
CA ALA A 60 9.69 -20.63 13.57
C ALA A 60 10.76 -20.91 14.63
N THR A 61 10.41 -20.72 15.90
CA THR A 61 11.28 -20.98 17.06
C THR A 61 10.50 -21.72 18.14
N LYS A 62 11.21 -22.35 19.08
CA LYS A 62 10.56 -23.01 20.23
C LYS A 62 9.79 -21.99 21.08
N THR A 63 10.29 -20.78 21.20
CA THR A 63 9.68 -19.72 22.03
C THR A 63 8.41 -19.14 21.44
N ASN A 64 8.22 -19.19 20.11
CA ASN A 64 7.01 -18.71 19.47
C ASN A 64 6.03 -19.84 19.06
N GLY A 65 6.24 -21.07 19.60
CA GLY A 65 5.40 -22.21 19.29
C GLY A 65 5.52 -22.74 17.85
N GLY A 66 6.62 -22.42 17.15
CA GLY A 66 6.84 -22.85 15.77
C GLY A 66 6.10 -22.04 14.71
N ARG A 67 5.48 -20.91 15.07
CA ARG A 67 4.73 -20.08 14.12
C ARG A 67 5.66 -19.34 13.17
N THR A 68 5.17 -19.14 11.93
CA THR A 68 5.85 -18.38 10.88
C THR A 68 5.19 -17.03 10.60
N LYS A 69 4.06 -16.74 11.27
CA LYS A 69 3.32 -15.48 11.18
C LYS A 69 2.77 -15.10 12.54
N ASN A 70 2.81 -13.83 12.89
CA ASN A 70 2.18 -13.32 14.07
C ASN A 70 0.71 -12.96 13.79
N MET A 71 -0.19 -13.49 14.60
CA MET A 71 -1.62 -13.22 14.51
C MET A 71 -2.06 -12.23 15.59
N PRO A 72 -3.22 -11.59 15.46
CA PRO A 72 -3.74 -10.67 16.49
C PRO A 72 -3.77 -11.26 17.90
N ALA A 73 -4.12 -12.53 18.01
CA ALA A 73 -4.17 -13.24 19.30
C ALA A 73 -2.81 -13.43 19.98
N ASP A 74 -1.71 -13.40 19.22
CA ASP A 74 -0.35 -13.54 19.74
C ASP A 74 0.16 -12.29 20.45
N ALA A 75 -0.40 -11.11 20.13
CA ALA A 75 -0.03 -9.84 20.73
C ALA A 75 -1.24 -8.86 20.70
N PRO A 76 -2.25 -9.06 21.55
CA PRO A 76 -3.47 -8.25 21.55
C PRO A 76 -3.20 -6.74 21.69
N ASP A 77 -2.28 -6.36 22.56
CA ASP A 77 -1.94 -4.94 22.79
C ASP A 77 -1.34 -4.29 21.53
N LYS A 78 -0.45 -5.01 20.83
CA LYS A 78 0.09 -4.55 19.56
C LYS A 78 -0.96 -4.48 18.47
N TRP A 79 -1.94 -5.38 18.50
CA TRP A 79 -3.04 -5.37 17.55
C TRP A 79 -3.96 -4.16 17.76
N GLU A 80 -4.28 -3.80 19.02
CA GLU A 80 -5.05 -2.58 19.31
C GLU A 80 -4.30 -1.32 18.84
N LEU A 81 -2.98 -1.26 19.09
CA LEU A 81 -2.14 -0.15 18.60
C LEU A 81 -2.10 -0.12 17.07
N PHE A 82 -2.06 -1.28 16.41
CA PHE A 82 -2.09 -1.38 14.95
C PHE A 82 -3.43 -0.91 14.35
N LYS A 83 -4.55 -1.21 15.00
CA LYS A 83 -5.86 -0.66 14.62
C LYS A 83 -5.91 0.86 14.77
N ALA A 84 -5.40 1.38 15.88
CA ALA A 84 -5.30 2.83 16.10
C ALA A 84 -4.41 3.51 15.06
N TYR A 85 -3.29 2.88 14.69
CA TYR A 85 -2.42 3.34 13.61
C TYR A 85 -3.16 3.42 12.28
N ASN A 86 -3.86 2.36 11.88
CA ASN A 86 -4.60 2.32 10.62
C ASN A 86 -5.73 3.37 10.60
N LYS A 87 -6.46 3.52 11.71
CA LYS A 87 -7.47 4.57 11.84
C LYS A 87 -6.86 5.96 11.66
N ARG A 88 -5.70 6.20 12.26
CA ARG A 88 -4.98 7.48 12.12
C ARG A 88 -4.55 7.75 10.68
N ASP A 89 -4.05 6.76 9.97
CA ASP A 89 -3.68 6.91 8.55
C ASP A 89 -4.89 7.35 7.70
N VAL A 90 -6.07 6.76 7.93
CA VAL A 90 -7.32 7.15 7.27
C VAL A 90 -7.74 8.59 7.63
N GLU A 91 -7.67 8.97 8.91
CA GLU A 91 -8.01 10.33 9.36
C GLU A 91 -7.10 11.39 8.70
N VAL A 92 -5.79 11.11 8.61
CA VAL A 92 -4.84 12.00 7.94
C VAL A 92 -5.15 12.10 6.45
N GLU A 93 -5.46 10.98 5.78
CA GLU A 93 -5.84 10.97 4.36
C GLU A 93 -7.12 11.78 4.11
N MET A 94 -8.15 11.63 4.95
CA MET A 94 -9.38 12.41 4.86
C MET A 94 -9.11 13.93 5.04
N ASN A 95 -8.23 14.31 5.96
CA ASN A 95 -7.85 15.70 6.18
C ASN A 95 -7.09 16.27 4.97
N ILE A 96 -6.21 15.49 4.35
CA ILE A 96 -5.53 15.87 3.11
C ILE A 96 -6.57 16.09 1.99
N GLN A 97 -7.48 15.14 1.80
CA GLN A 97 -8.54 15.23 0.81
C GLN A 97 -9.38 16.50 1.01
N GLN A 98 -9.76 16.82 2.25
CA GLN A 98 -10.54 18.01 2.56
C GLN A 98 -9.77 19.30 2.21
N LYS A 99 -8.48 19.37 2.53
CA LYS A 99 -7.65 20.55 2.19
C LYS A 99 -7.44 20.69 0.70
N LEU A 100 -7.23 19.59 -0.01
CA LEU A 100 -7.00 19.58 -1.47
C LEU A 100 -8.30 19.70 -2.28
N SER A 101 -9.47 19.55 -1.68
CA SER A 101 -10.77 19.61 -2.39
C SER A 101 -11.00 20.87 -3.20
N ARG A 102 -10.36 21.98 -2.81
CA ARG A 102 -10.41 23.27 -3.53
C ARG A 102 -9.59 23.27 -4.83
N PHE A 103 -8.75 22.27 -5.03
CA PHE A 103 -7.83 22.12 -6.15
C PHE A 103 -8.06 20.74 -6.80
N PRO A 104 -9.17 20.56 -7.52
CA PRO A 104 -9.51 19.25 -8.07
C PRO A 104 -8.54 18.86 -9.18
N VAL A 105 -8.18 17.59 -9.20
CA VAL A 105 -7.42 16.97 -10.30
C VAL A 105 -8.35 16.83 -11.51
N PRO A 106 -7.91 17.21 -12.74
CA PRO A 106 -8.70 17.03 -13.94
C PRO A 106 -9.08 15.56 -14.18
N ASN A 107 -10.29 15.34 -14.74
CA ASN A 107 -10.78 14.00 -15.01
C ASN A 107 -9.82 13.16 -15.89
N LYS A 108 -9.16 13.80 -16.86
CA LYS A 108 -8.16 13.12 -17.71
C LYS A 108 -7.06 12.44 -16.91
N VAL A 109 -6.58 13.06 -15.82
CA VAL A 109 -5.55 12.45 -14.95
C VAL A 109 -6.09 11.23 -14.23
N TRP A 110 -7.36 11.25 -13.83
CA TRP A 110 -8.02 10.07 -13.22
C TRP A 110 -8.25 8.95 -14.23
N GLU A 111 -8.59 9.27 -15.47
CA GLU A 111 -8.71 8.30 -16.56
C GLU A 111 -7.37 7.60 -16.82
N GLU A 112 -6.27 8.37 -16.88
CA GLU A 112 -4.92 7.83 -17.02
C GLU A 112 -4.52 6.96 -15.83
N TYR A 113 -4.85 7.37 -14.60
CA TYR A 113 -4.63 6.57 -13.39
C TYR A 113 -5.40 5.24 -13.43
N HIS A 114 -6.68 5.26 -13.78
CA HIS A 114 -7.49 4.03 -13.85
C HIS A 114 -6.99 3.09 -14.95
N LEU A 115 -6.58 3.63 -16.09
CA LEU A 115 -5.96 2.85 -17.16
C LEU A 115 -4.66 2.18 -16.70
N ASP A 116 -3.81 2.91 -15.96
CA ASP A 116 -2.58 2.35 -15.36
C ASP A 116 -2.91 1.21 -14.38
N GLN A 117 -3.93 1.38 -13.52
CA GLN A 117 -4.37 0.31 -12.63
C GLN A 117 -4.87 -0.92 -13.41
N GLU A 118 -5.65 -0.74 -14.46
CA GLU A 118 -6.13 -1.83 -15.31
C GLU A 118 -4.96 -2.58 -15.98
N ILE A 119 -3.95 -1.86 -16.48
CA ILE A 119 -2.77 -2.47 -17.07
C ILE A 119 -1.99 -3.28 -16.03
N ASN A 120 -1.83 -2.74 -14.82
CA ASN A 120 -1.13 -3.42 -13.73
C ASN A 120 -1.87 -4.67 -13.26
N ASP A 121 -3.19 -4.61 -13.13
CA ASP A 121 -4.04 -5.75 -12.72
C ASP A 121 -4.03 -6.87 -13.76
N ARG A 122 -4.08 -6.51 -15.04
CA ARG A 122 -3.99 -7.46 -16.14
C ARG A 122 -2.61 -8.10 -16.23
N GLY A 123 -1.55 -7.35 -15.91
CA GLY A 123 -0.17 -7.77 -16.04
C GLY A 123 0.30 -7.91 -17.50
N ILE A 124 1.53 -8.39 -17.64
CA ILE A 124 2.17 -8.65 -18.95
C ILE A 124 2.64 -10.10 -18.95
N MET A 125 2.33 -10.82 -20.03
CA MET A 125 2.83 -12.17 -20.24
C MET A 125 4.34 -12.15 -20.45
N LEU A 126 5.05 -12.93 -19.65
CA LEU A 126 6.51 -13.11 -19.77
C LEU A 126 6.81 -14.40 -20.51
N ASP A 127 7.81 -14.35 -21.40
CA ASP A 127 8.44 -15.55 -21.97
C ASP A 127 9.34 -16.18 -20.90
N MET A 128 8.83 -17.21 -20.21
CA MET A 128 9.54 -17.88 -19.13
C MET A 128 10.77 -18.67 -19.58
N ASP A 129 10.86 -19.06 -20.85
CA ASP A 129 12.04 -19.73 -21.40
C ASP A 129 13.18 -18.72 -21.55
N VAL A 130 12.89 -17.53 -22.04
CA VAL A 130 13.86 -16.42 -22.11
C VAL A 130 14.33 -16.03 -20.71
N VAL A 131 13.42 -15.87 -19.75
CA VAL A 131 13.78 -15.54 -18.36
C VAL A 131 14.68 -16.60 -17.75
N THR A 132 14.32 -17.88 -17.89
CA THR A 132 15.08 -19.02 -17.32
C THR A 132 16.48 -19.09 -17.94
N ASN A 133 16.59 -18.94 -19.25
CA ASN A 133 17.87 -18.98 -19.94
C ASN A 133 18.75 -17.78 -19.58
N ALA A 134 18.17 -16.59 -19.43
CA ALA A 134 18.89 -15.40 -18.97
C ALA A 134 19.47 -15.59 -17.55
N ILE A 135 18.70 -16.15 -16.62
CA ILE A 135 19.16 -16.46 -15.25
C ILE A 135 20.31 -17.47 -15.28
N ARG A 136 20.20 -18.54 -16.09
CA ARG A 136 21.25 -19.54 -16.24
C ARG A 136 22.55 -18.94 -16.80
N PHE A 137 22.43 -18.09 -17.81
CA PHE A 137 23.57 -17.43 -18.40
C PHE A 137 24.25 -16.46 -17.42
N ASP A 138 23.47 -15.68 -16.65
CA ASP A 138 24.01 -14.80 -15.62
C ASP A 138 24.77 -15.60 -14.53
N ALA A 139 24.20 -16.70 -14.07
CA ALA A 139 24.86 -17.57 -13.10
C ALA A 139 26.18 -18.15 -13.62
N PHE A 140 26.21 -18.56 -14.91
CA PHE A 140 27.42 -19.07 -15.55
C PHE A 140 28.49 -18.00 -15.71
N SER A 141 28.13 -16.77 -16.06
CA SER A 141 29.07 -15.68 -16.27
C SER A 141 29.67 -15.10 -14.98
N LYS A 142 29.08 -15.41 -13.83
CA LYS A 142 29.56 -14.98 -12.50
C LYS A 142 30.39 -16.05 -11.77
N ALA A 143 30.47 -17.26 -12.31
CA ALA A 143 31.25 -18.37 -11.75
C ALA A 143 32.70 -18.34 -12.23
#